data_2173c103353ce87301256d15b10be581
#
_entry.id   2173c103353ce87301256d15b10be581
#
_cell.length_a   1.000
_cell.length_b   1.000
_cell.length_c   1.000
_cell.angle_alpha   90.00
_cell.angle_beta   90.00
_cell.angle_gamma   90.00
#
_symmetry.space_group_name_H-M   'P 1'
#
loop_
_entity.id
_entity.type
_entity.pdbx_description
1 polymer ?
#
loop_
_entity_poly.entity_id
_entity_poly.type
_entity_poly.pdbx_seq_one_letter_code
_entity_poly.pdbx_strand_id
1 'polypeptide(L)'
;CPIISADSRQLYNELSIGVAKPTEEQLKEVKHHFINHISIHQKYSAGDYAFEARNKINEIFSNHQHLIVCGGTGFYIKALIEGLDQLPEENSELRHTLQKELKENGIDYLKDKLNSISKYRFEKTDVENPQRLIRAIEIELNKGMEGEKLPEFEYHFETKYHYMSMDRELLYDRINKRVDNMIDMGLEQEVKSLIEYKHYNSLNTVGYREWWPYFEGDTNIDFVIDKIKQHSRNYAKRQITWFNHQIKI
;
A
#
# COMPACT_ATOMS: atom_id res chain seq x y z
N CYS A 1 -17.75 18.34 -0.48
CA CYS A 1 -16.64 18.27 -1.45
C CYS A 1 -16.28 16.79 -1.64
N PRO A 2 -15.96 16.34 -2.86
CA PRO A 2 -15.60 14.95 -3.13
C PRO A 2 -14.31 14.54 -2.41
N ILE A 3 -14.19 13.23 -2.12
CA ILE A 3 -13.04 12.62 -1.48
C ILE A 3 -12.39 11.61 -2.44
N ILE A 4 -11.06 11.65 -2.53
CA ILE A 4 -10.24 10.62 -3.19
C ILE A 4 -9.51 9.85 -2.09
N SER A 5 -9.74 8.53 -2.00
CA SER A 5 -9.00 7.68 -1.07
C SER A 5 -7.58 7.44 -1.58
N ALA A 6 -6.60 7.71 -0.73
CA ALA A 6 -5.19 7.34 -0.94
C ALA A 6 -4.79 6.19 -0.01
N ASP A 7 -5.65 5.18 0.09
CA ASP A 7 -5.41 3.95 0.82
C ASP A 7 -5.33 2.76 -0.14
N SER A 8 -4.17 2.11 -0.20
CA SER A 8 -3.90 1.01 -1.14
C SER A 8 -4.65 -0.29 -0.83
N ARG A 9 -5.45 -0.34 0.24
CA ARG A 9 -6.23 -1.53 0.61
C ARG A 9 -7.73 -1.31 0.47
N GLN A 10 -8.21 -0.08 0.71
CA GLN A 10 -9.61 0.27 0.50
C GLN A 10 -10.05 0.23 -0.98
N LEU A 11 -9.08 0.16 -1.90
CA LEU A 11 -9.32 -0.02 -3.34
C LEU A 11 -10.07 -1.32 -3.67
N TYR A 12 -9.76 -2.41 -2.95
CA TYR A 12 -10.23 -3.75 -3.29
C TYR A 12 -11.68 -3.97 -2.88
N ASN A 13 -12.51 -4.47 -3.80
CA ASN A 13 -13.93 -4.72 -3.57
C ASN A 13 -14.17 -5.71 -2.42
N GLU A 14 -13.35 -6.76 -2.35
CA GLU A 14 -13.51 -7.89 -1.45
C GLU A 14 -13.04 -7.63 -0.02
N LEU A 15 -12.27 -6.55 0.20
CA LEU A 15 -11.79 -6.17 1.53
C LEU A 15 -12.68 -5.08 2.10
N SER A 16 -13.19 -5.22 3.31
CA SER A 16 -14.10 -4.26 3.91
C SER A 16 -13.73 -3.95 5.37
N ILE A 17 -14.02 -4.88 6.27
CA ILE A 17 -13.85 -4.70 7.71
C ILE A 17 -12.38 -4.50 8.05
N GLY A 18 -11.51 -5.41 7.58
CA GLY A 18 -10.08 -5.41 7.90
C GLY A 18 -9.31 -4.20 7.39
N VAL A 19 -9.85 -3.44 6.44
CA VAL A 19 -9.25 -2.21 5.91
C VAL A 19 -9.97 -0.94 6.37
N ALA A 20 -10.98 -1.08 7.25
CA ALA A 20 -11.79 0.02 7.79
C ALA A 20 -12.31 0.96 6.71
N LYS A 21 -13.01 0.44 5.72
CA LYS A 21 -13.70 1.27 4.73
C LYS A 21 -14.70 2.22 5.39
N PRO A 22 -15.00 3.36 4.78
CA PRO A 22 -16.13 4.17 5.17
C PRO A 22 -17.42 3.35 5.19
N THR A 23 -18.32 3.65 6.12
CA THR A 23 -19.64 3.01 6.20
C THR A 23 -20.51 3.39 5.01
N GLU A 24 -21.59 2.64 4.76
CA GLU A 24 -22.54 2.98 3.69
C GLU A 24 -23.17 4.37 3.88
N GLU A 25 -23.42 4.77 5.14
CA GLU A 25 -23.94 6.08 5.47
C GLU A 25 -22.93 7.17 5.06
N GLN A 26 -21.65 6.99 5.40
CA GLN A 26 -20.57 7.93 5.03
C GLN A 26 -20.40 8.01 3.51
N LEU A 27 -20.50 6.88 2.81
CA LEU A 27 -20.42 6.84 1.34
C LEU A 27 -21.61 7.53 0.66
N LYS A 28 -22.81 7.51 1.29
CA LYS A 28 -24.00 8.22 0.81
C LYS A 28 -23.92 9.72 1.10
N GLU A 29 -23.33 10.11 2.23
CA GLU A 29 -23.19 11.53 2.62
C GLU A 29 -22.20 12.28 1.72
N VAL A 30 -21.06 11.66 1.40
CA VAL A 30 -20.02 12.28 0.57
C VAL A 30 -19.55 11.28 -0.49
N LYS A 31 -19.41 11.77 -1.73
CA LYS A 31 -18.89 10.95 -2.82
C LYS A 31 -17.41 10.64 -2.59
N HIS A 32 -17.11 9.35 -2.46
CA HIS A 32 -15.74 8.83 -2.37
C HIS A 32 -15.34 8.17 -3.69
N HIS A 33 -14.09 8.39 -4.10
CA HIS A 33 -13.46 7.74 -5.24
C HIS A 33 -12.32 6.85 -4.74
N PHE A 34 -12.01 5.79 -5.47
CA PHE A 34 -10.98 4.80 -5.12
C PHE A 34 -11.31 4.00 -3.85
N ILE A 35 -12.60 3.84 -3.57
CA ILE A 35 -13.16 2.84 -2.65
C ILE A 35 -13.90 1.82 -3.51
N ASN A 36 -13.70 0.52 -3.28
CA ASN A 36 -14.31 -0.54 -4.11
C ASN A 36 -14.04 -0.31 -5.61
N HIS A 37 -12.80 -0.09 -5.95
CA HIS A 37 -12.40 0.35 -7.30
C HIS A 37 -11.94 -0.81 -8.18
N ILE A 38 -11.29 -1.81 -7.59
CA ILE A 38 -10.70 -2.97 -8.27
C ILE A 38 -10.97 -4.26 -7.48
N SER A 39 -10.79 -5.42 -8.16
CA SER A 39 -10.80 -6.72 -7.48
C SER A 39 -9.40 -7.11 -6.98
N ILE A 40 -9.34 -7.96 -5.94
CA ILE A 40 -8.09 -8.56 -5.44
C ILE A 40 -7.30 -9.34 -6.51
N HIS A 41 -7.96 -9.74 -7.60
CA HIS A 41 -7.34 -10.43 -8.74
C HIS A 41 -6.55 -9.49 -9.66
N GLN A 42 -6.75 -8.19 -9.55
CA GLN A 42 -6.10 -7.20 -10.40
C GLN A 42 -4.79 -6.71 -9.75
N LYS A 43 -3.76 -6.57 -10.59
CA LYS A 43 -2.55 -5.85 -10.19
C LYS A 43 -2.83 -4.36 -10.25
N TYR A 44 -2.36 -3.63 -9.25
CA TYR A 44 -2.52 -2.18 -9.18
C TYR A 44 -1.33 -1.54 -8.48
N SER A 45 -0.63 -0.74 -9.21
CA SER A 45 0.59 -0.07 -8.74
C SER A 45 0.31 1.36 -8.26
N ALA A 46 1.30 1.99 -7.64
CA ALA A 46 1.22 3.41 -7.32
C ALA A 46 1.23 4.30 -8.58
N GLY A 47 1.79 3.81 -9.68
CA GLY A 47 1.73 4.46 -10.99
C GLY A 47 0.31 4.49 -11.53
N ASP A 48 -0.39 3.34 -11.54
CA ASP A 48 -1.79 3.23 -11.95
C ASP A 48 -2.67 4.15 -11.10
N TYR A 49 -2.49 4.11 -9.78
CA TYR A 49 -3.20 5.02 -8.87
C TYR A 49 -2.96 6.49 -9.22
N ALA A 50 -1.71 6.89 -9.41
CA ALA A 50 -1.38 8.28 -9.71
C ALA A 50 -1.99 8.73 -11.04
N PHE A 51 -1.92 7.90 -12.07
CA PHE A 51 -2.50 8.17 -13.37
C PHE A 51 -4.03 8.33 -13.30
N GLU A 52 -4.71 7.35 -12.75
CA GLU A 52 -6.17 7.36 -12.66
C GLU A 52 -6.69 8.46 -11.71
N ALA A 53 -6.01 8.66 -10.56
CA ALA A 53 -6.40 9.68 -9.60
C ALA A 53 -6.22 11.10 -10.18
N ARG A 54 -5.18 11.36 -10.97
CA ARG A 54 -4.98 12.63 -11.65
C ARG A 54 -6.08 12.91 -12.68
N ASN A 55 -6.44 11.91 -13.47
CA ASN A 55 -7.58 12.03 -14.39
C ASN A 55 -8.89 12.32 -13.64
N LYS A 56 -9.10 11.64 -12.52
CA LYS A 56 -10.28 11.87 -11.68
C LYS A 56 -10.28 13.26 -11.02
N ILE A 57 -9.12 13.78 -10.63
CA ILE A 57 -8.98 15.16 -10.11
C ILE A 57 -9.40 16.17 -11.17
N ASN A 58 -8.94 16.02 -12.42
CA ASN A 58 -9.32 16.91 -13.52
C ASN A 58 -10.83 16.88 -13.77
N GLU A 59 -11.45 15.69 -13.76
CA GLU A 59 -12.90 15.52 -13.88
C GLU A 59 -13.64 16.22 -12.75
N ILE A 60 -13.16 16.07 -11.49
CA ILE A 60 -13.79 16.70 -10.33
C ILE A 60 -13.70 18.23 -10.42
N PHE A 61 -12.56 18.78 -10.79
CA PHE A 61 -12.37 20.22 -10.90
C PHE A 61 -13.17 20.87 -12.02
N SER A 62 -13.74 20.11 -12.95
CA SER A 62 -14.72 20.64 -13.92
C SER A 62 -16.00 21.13 -13.24
N ASN A 63 -16.34 20.64 -12.04
CA ASN A 63 -17.59 20.93 -11.34
C ASN A 63 -17.40 21.35 -9.86
N HIS A 64 -16.19 21.24 -9.32
CA HIS A 64 -15.89 21.54 -7.93
C HIS A 64 -14.62 22.39 -7.81
N GLN A 65 -14.61 23.32 -6.88
CA GLN A 65 -13.44 24.17 -6.60
C GLN A 65 -12.43 23.49 -5.65
N HIS A 66 -12.88 22.50 -4.89
CA HIS A 66 -12.08 21.80 -3.87
C HIS A 66 -12.37 20.31 -3.90
N LEU A 67 -11.37 19.53 -3.57
CA LEU A 67 -11.47 18.11 -3.26
C LEU A 67 -10.54 17.76 -2.09
N ILE A 68 -10.78 16.63 -1.45
CA ILE A 68 -9.92 16.12 -0.38
C ILE A 68 -9.29 14.82 -0.85
N VAL A 69 -7.96 14.71 -0.74
CA VAL A 69 -7.26 13.43 -0.84
C VAL A 69 -6.99 12.95 0.59
N CYS A 70 -7.57 11.82 0.98
CA CYS A 70 -7.48 11.29 2.33
C CYS A 70 -6.95 9.85 2.31
N GLY A 71 -5.92 9.56 3.12
CA GLY A 71 -5.40 8.20 3.21
C GLY A 71 -4.08 8.08 3.94
N GLY A 72 -3.63 6.85 4.12
CA GLY A 72 -2.41 6.52 4.87
C GLY A 72 -1.30 5.90 4.02
N THR A 73 -1.51 5.70 2.71
CA THR A 73 -0.50 5.16 1.81
C THR A 73 0.36 6.31 1.26
N GLY A 74 1.39 6.67 2.03
CA GLY A 74 2.24 7.81 1.70
C GLY A 74 2.81 7.76 0.28
N PHE A 75 3.19 6.55 -0.19
CA PHE A 75 3.72 6.39 -1.54
C PHE A 75 2.66 6.71 -2.63
N TYR A 76 1.37 6.47 -2.38
CA TYR A 76 0.30 6.88 -3.28
C TYR A 76 0.18 8.41 -3.34
N ILE A 77 0.23 9.05 -2.16
CA ILE A 77 0.17 10.52 -2.08
C ILE A 77 1.37 11.13 -2.79
N LYS A 78 2.58 10.60 -2.57
CA LYS A 78 3.79 11.06 -3.26
C LYS A 78 3.68 10.88 -4.77
N ALA A 79 3.29 9.70 -5.23
CA ALA A 79 3.10 9.41 -6.65
C ALA A 79 2.06 10.34 -7.30
N LEU A 80 0.99 10.63 -6.59
CA LEU A 80 -0.05 11.54 -7.05
C LEU A 80 0.47 12.97 -7.22
N ILE A 81 1.19 13.48 -6.23
CA ILE A 81 1.62 14.89 -6.18
C ILE A 81 2.92 15.13 -6.97
N GLU A 82 3.94 14.33 -6.73
CA GLU A 82 5.28 14.54 -7.31
C GLU A 82 5.49 13.75 -8.61
N GLY A 83 4.66 12.72 -8.87
CA GLY A 83 4.90 11.74 -9.91
C GLY A 83 5.84 10.63 -9.45
N LEU A 84 6.15 9.75 -10.37
CA LEU A 84 7.13 8.69 -10.19
C LEU A 84 8.15 8.74 -11.32
N ASP A 85 9.39 8.36 -10.99
CA ASP A 85 10.41 8.15 -11.99
C ASP A 85 9.94 7.07 -12.99
N GLN A 86 10.32 7.25 -14.25
CA GLN A 86 10.14 6.22 -15.26
C GLN A 86 11.04 5.04 -14.92
N LEU A 87 10.42 3.94 -14.60
CA LEU A 87 11.11 2.69 -14.32
C LEU A 87 10.61 1.63 -15.27
N PRO A 88 11.46 0.65 -15.62
CA PRO A 88 11.03 -0.49 -16.42
C PRO A 88 9.80 -1.15 -15.82
N GLU A 89 8.92 -1.67 -16.68
CA GLU A 89 7.78 -2.44 -16.24
C GLU A 89 8.20 -3.66 -15.40
N GLU A 90 7.24 -4.18 -14.64
CA GLU A 90 7.44 -5.36 -13.83
C GLU A 90 7.65 -6.59 -14.70
N ASN A 91 8.82 -7.23 -14.57
CA ASN A 91 9.11 -8.51 -15.21
C ASN A 91 8.83 -9.67 -14.26
N SER A 92 7.66 -10.28 -14.40
CA SER A 92 7.20 -11.36 -13.52
C SER A 92 8.11 -12.60 -13.55
N GLU A 93 8.70 -12.94 -14.69
CA GLU A 93 9.61 -14.10 -14.81
C GLU A 93 10.92 -13.84 -14.07
N LEU A 94 11.49 -12.65 -14.29
CA LEU A 94 12.72 -12.25 -13.58
C LEU A 94 12.49 -12.18 -12.08
N ARG A 95 11.36 -11.65 -11.63
CA ARG A 95 11.01 -11.63 -10.20
C ARG A 95 10.89 -13.03 -9.60
N HIS A 96 10.24 -13.93 -10.31
CA HIS A 96 10.13 -15.31 -9.85
C HIS A 96 11.51 -15.96 -9.73
N THR A 97 12.39 -15.73 -10.71
CA THR A 97 13.78 -16.20 -10.68
C THR A 97 14.54 -15.64 -9.47
N LEU A 98 14.48 -14.32 -9.25
CA LEU A 98 15.14 -13.67 -8.12
C LEU A 98 14.58 -14.10 -6.77
N GLN A 99 13.27 -14.36 -6.67
CA GLN A 99 12.66 -14.92 -5.46
C GLN A 99 13.14 -16.34 -5.17
N LYS A 100 13.33 -17.15 -6.21
CA LYS A 100 13.89 -18.49 -6.07
C LYS A 100 15.36 -18.42 -5.62
N GLU A 101 16.17 -17.57 -6.27
CA GLU A 101 17.57 -17.34 -5.87
C GLU A 101 17.67 -16.86 -4.41
N LEU A 102 16.78 -15.95 -3.98
CA LEU A 102 16.70 -15.50 -2.59
C LEU A 102 16.44 -16.66 -1.62
N LYS A 103 15.53 -17.55 -1.98
CA LYS A 103 15.15 -18.70 -1.14
C LYS A 103 16.28 -19.74 -1.05
N GLU A 104 17.01 -19.96 -2.14
CA GLU A 104 18.05 -20.97 -2.24
C GLU A 104 19.39 -20.48 -1.67
N ASN A 105 19.77 -19.23 -1.93
CA ASN A 105 21.09 -18.70 -1.65
C ASN A 105 21.13 -17.60 -0.57
N GLY A 106 19.97 -17.16 -0.11
CA GLY A 106 19.85 -16.10 0.90
C GLY A 106 19.98 -14.69 0.35
N ILE A 107 19.82 -13.71 1.25
CA ILE A 107 19.78 -12.29 0.88
C ILE A 107 21.14 -11.76 0.43
N ASP A 108 22.24 -12.26 1.02
CA ASP A 108 23.58 -11.78 0.74
C ASP A 108 23.99 -12.07 -0.71
N TYR A 109 23.56 -13.19 -1.26
CA TYR A 109 23.75 -13.49 -2.69
C TYR A 109 23.13 -12.41 -3.60
N LEU A 110 21.92 -11.96 -3.29
CA LEU A 110 21.27 -10.89 -4.07
C LEU A 110 21.94 -9.53 -3.83
N LYS A 111 22.47 -9.27 -2.63
CA LYS A 111 23.25 -8.06 -2.35
C LYS A 111 24.51 -8.00 -3.22
N ASP A 112 25.26 -9.10 -3.28
CA ASP A 112 26.45 -9.20 -4.13
C ASP A 112 26.08 -9.05 -5.61
N LYS A 113 25.00 -9.68 -6.03
CA LYS A 113 24.46 -9.55 -7.40
C LYS A 113 24.15 -8.10 -7.74
N LEU A 114 23.42 -7.37 -6.90
CA LEU A 114 23.10 -5.96 -7.14
C LEU A 114 24.37 -5.10 -7.16
N ASN A 115 25.27 -5.31 -6.21
CA ASN A 115 26.52 -4.56 -6.12
C ASN A 115 27.42 -4.76 -7.36
N SER A 116 27.44 -5.97 -7.91
CA SER A 116 28.20 -6.28 -9.15
C SER A 116 27.59 -5.62 -10.39
N ILE A 117 26.26 -5.50 -10.44
CA ILE A 117 25.54 -4.88 -11.57
C ILE A 117 25.61 -3.34 -11.49
N SER A 118 25.37 -2.78 -10.29
CA SER A 118 25.31 -1.34 -10.08
C SER A 118 25.62 -0.98 -8.63
N LYS A 119 26.86 -0.60 -8.36
CA LYS A 119 27.29 -0.09 -7.05
C LYS A 119 26.46 1.14 -6.63
N TYR A 120 26.17 2.05 -7.57
CA TYR A 120 25.34 3.22 -7.31
C TYR A 120 23.93 2.83 -6.82
N ARG A 121 23.29 1.88 -7.48
CA ARG A 121 21.94 1.42 -7.07
C ARG A 121 21.99 0.68 -5.74
N PHE A 122 23.03 -0.10 -5.50
CA PHE A 122 23.27 -0.79 -4.22
C PHE A 122 23.31 0.20 -3.05
N GLU A 123 24.09 1.28 -3.18
CA GLU A 123 24.23 2.31 -2.13
C GLU A 123 22.92 3.10 -1.87
N LYS A 124 22.03 3.18 -2.85
CA LYS A 124 20.76 3.89 -2.76
C LYS A 124 19.57 3.01 -2.36
N THR A 125 19.75 1.70 -2.32
CA THR A 125 18.69 0.74 -2.02
C THR A 125 18.79 0.28 -0.57
N ASP A 126 17.64 0.15 0.11
CA ASP A 126 17.56 -0.57 1.38
C ASP A 126 17.71 -2.08 1.08
N VAL A 127 18.96 -2.53 1.06
CA VAL A 127 19.33 -3.90 0.68
C VAL A 127 18.96 -4.95 1.73
N GLU A 128 18.59 -4.54 2.95
CA GLU A 128 18.03 -5.43 3.97
C GLU A 128 16.56 -5.78 3.70
N ASN A 129 15.91 -5.07 2.78
CA ASN A 129 14.56 -5.37 2.36
C ASN A 129 14.57 -6.20 1.08
N PRO A 130 14.19 -7.51 1.12
CA PRO A 130 14.25 -8.39 -0.04
C PRO A 130 13.45 -7.90 -1.25
N GLN A 131 12.29 -7.28 -1.02
CA GLN A 131 11.45 -6.79 -2.12
C GLN A 131 12.08 -5.58 -2.82
N ARG A 132 12.69 -4.65 -2.05
CA ARG A 132 13.41 -3.51 -2.60
C ARG A 132 14.66 -3.96 -3.35
N LEU A 133 15.38 -4.94 -2.80
CA LEU A 133 16.57 -5.51 -3.42
C LEU A 133 16.23 -6.18 -4.76
N ILE A 134 15.21 -7.03 -4.80
CA ILE A 134 14.72 -7.66 -6.04
C ILE A 134 14.31 -6.60 -7.06
N ARG A 135 13.56 -5.58 -6.64
CA ARG A 135 13.13 -4.50 -7.55
C ARG A 135 14.32 -3.70 -8.08
N ALA A 136 15.32 -3.44 -7.25
CA ALA A 136 16.54 -2.75 -7.68
C ALA A 136 17.32 -3.54 -8.74
N ILE A 137 17.46 -4.86 -8.57
CA ILE A 137 18.08 -5.74 -9.56
C ILE A 137 17.26 -5.76 -10.85
N GLU A 138 15.95 -5.89 -10.75
CA GLU A 138 15.04 -5.89 -11.89
C GLU A 138 15.17 -4.60 -12.72
N ILE A 139 15.21 -3.44 -12.07
CA ILE A 139 15.40 -2.15 -12.75
C ILE A 139 16.73 -2.10 -13.49
N GLU A 140 17.81 -2.51 -12.86
CA GLU A 140 19.14 -2.45 -13.49
C GLU A 140 19.28 -3.42 -14.66
N LEU A 141 18.67 -4.61 -14.58
CA LEU A 141 18.72 -5.60 -15.66
C LEU A 141 17.81 -5.23 -16.83
N ASN A 142 16.77 -4.43 -16.62
CA ASN A 142 15.84 -3.99 -17.65
C ASN A 142 16.07 -2.52 -18.06
N LYS A 143 17.23 -1.95 -17.78
CA LYS A 143 17.60 -0.61 -18.25
C LYS A 143 17.51 -0.52 -19.79
N GLY A 144 16.85 0.54 -20.28
CA GLY A 144 16.58 0.73 -21.70
C GLY A 144 15.29 0.09 -22.19
N MET A 145 14.56 -0.59 -21.29
CA MET A 145 13.19 -1.11 -21.52
C MET A 145 12.18 -0.26 -20.75
N GLU A 146 12.43 1.05 -20.62
CA GLU A 146 11.46 1.93 -19.97
C GLU A 146 10.16 1.91 -20.76
N GLY A 147 9.06 1.74 -20.04
CA GLY A 147 7.72 1.82 -20.61
C GLY A 147 7.42 3.18 -21.22
N GLU A 148 6.27 3.32 -21.85
CA GLU A 148 5.85 4.60 -22.44
C GLU A 148 5.90 5.71 -21.39
N LYS A 149 6.43 6.88 -21.80
CA LYS A 149 6.48 8.06 -20.95
C LYS A 149 5.06 8.45 -20.54
N LEU A 150 4.74 8.31 -19.27
CA LEU A 150 3.51 8.88 -18.77
C LEU A 150 3.52 10.38 -19.06
N PRO A 151 2.44 10.95 -19.62
CA PRO A 151 2.38 12.36 -19.93
C PRO A 151 2.69 13.18 -18.68
N GLU A 152 3.51 14.22 -18.84
CA GLU A 152 3.73 15.19 -17.77
C GLU A 152 2.37 15.74 -17.35
N PHE A 153 2.10 15.66 -16.04
CA PHE A 153 0.85 16.15 -15.50
C PHE A 153 1.05 17.61 -15.07
N GLU A 154 0.47 18.50 -15.82
CA GLU A 154 0.42 19.92 -15.43
C GLU A 154 -0.61 20.09 -14.32
N TYR A 155 -0.13 20.50 -13.13
CA TYR A 155 -0.98 20.86 -12.02
C TYR A 155 -1.55 22.25 -12.20
N HIS A 156 -2.87 22.35 -12.24
CA HIS A 156 -3.59 23.64 -12.25
C HIS A 156 -4.25 23.94 -10.91
N PHE A 157 -3.74 23.34 -9.81
CA PHE A 157 -4.33 23.51 -8.47
C PHE A 157 -3.25 23.62 -7.39
N GLU A 158 -3.59 24.30 -6.31
CA GLU A 158 -2.78 24.41 -5.11
C GLU A 158 -3.02 23.21 -4.19
N THR A 159 -1.94 22.60 -3.68
CA THR A 159 -2.02 21.50 -2.70
C THR A 159 -1.73 22.00 -1.30
N LYS A 160 -2.64 21.73 -0.36
CA LYS A 160 -2.44 21.98 1.07
C LYS A 160 -2.39 20.68 1.84
N TYR A 161 -1.33 20.49 2.62
CA TYR A 161 -1.17 19.30 3.43
C TYR A 161 -1.74 19.54 4.83
N HIS A 162 -2.54 18.58 5.29
CA HIS A 162 -3.05 18.53 6.65
C HIS A 162 -2.62 17.21 7.29
N TYR A 163 -1.59 17.26 8.12
CA TYR A 163 -1.12 16.09 8.85
C TYR A 163 -1.84 15.98 10.18
N MET A 164 -2.60 14.90 10.36
CA MET A 164 -3.29 14.62 11.61
C MET A 164 -2.35 13.90 12.57
N SER A 165 -1.81 14.65 13.53
CA SER A 165 -1.00 14.08 14.62
C SER A 165 -1.84 13.85 15.87
N MET A 166 -1.42 12.89 16.67
CA MET A 166 -2.08 12.49 17.91
C MET A 166 -1.03 12.00 18.90
N ASP A 167 -1.30 12.18 20.20
CA ASP A 167 -0.50 11.53 21.24
C ASP A 167 -0.39 10.02 21.00
N ARG A 168 0.78 9.47 21.28
CA ARG A 168 1.09 8.07 20.97
C ARG A 168 0.23 7.09 21.74
N GLU A 169 -0.04 7.36 22.99
CA GLU A 169 -0.83 6.46 23.85
C GLU A 169 -2.28 6.45 23.38
N LEU A 170 -2.83 7.63 23.11
CA LEU A 170 -4.17 7.79 22.58
C LEU A 170 -4.32 7.13 21.20
N LEU A 171 -3.31 7.27 20.32
CA LEU A 171 -3.30 6.60 19.03
C LEU A 171 -3.33 5.07 19.18
N TYR A 172 -2.53 4.53 20.09
CA TYR A 172 -2.47 3.08 20.32
C TYR A 172 -3.76 2.53 20.93
N ASP A 173 -4.38 3.27 21.85
CA ASP A 173 -5.69 2.92 22.40
C ASP A 173 -6.77 2.88 21.31
N ARG A 174 -6.82 3.90 20.44
CA ARG A 174 -7.74 3.93 19.28
C ARG A 174 -7.50 2.77 18.32
N ILE A 175 -6.24 2.43 18.03
CA ILE A 175 -5.89 1.29 17.18
C ILE A 175 -6.39 0.00 17.79
N ASN A 176 -6.15 -0.22 19.09
CA ASN A 176 -6.58 -1.43 19.77
C ASN A 176 -8.11 -1.58 19.77
N LYS A 177 -8.84 -0.53 20.16
CA LYS A 177 -10.31 -0.50 20.13
C LYS A 177 -10.87 -0.73 18.72
N ARG A 178 -10.22 -0.18 17.71
CA ARG A 178 -10.63 -0.40 16.33
C ARG A 178 -10.49 -1.87 15.93
N VAL A 179 -9.43 -2.55 16.33
CA VAL A 179 -9.27 -3.99 16.07
C VAL A 179 -10.34 -4.79 16.80
N ASP A 180 -10.64 -4.48 18.07
CA ASP A 180 -11.72 -5.15 18.80
C ASP A 180 -13.07 -4.99 18.07
N ASN A 181 -13.41 -3.77 17.65
CA ASN A 181 -14.61 -3.52 16.85
C ASN A 181 -14.63 -4.30 15.52
N MET A 182 -13.48 -4.45 14.83
CA MET A 182 -13.39 -5.26 13.61
C MET A 182 -13.70 -6.73 13.87
N ILE A 183 -13.25 -7.28 15.00
CA ILE A 183 -13.59 -8.65 15.40
C ILE A 183 -15.10 -8.78 15.62
N ASP A 184 -15.69 -7.85 16.39
CA ASP A 184 -17.13 -7.83 16.67
C ASP A 184 -17.98 -7.68 15.38
N MET A 185 -17.47 -6.96 14.38
CA MET A 185 -18.09 -6.81 13.06
C MET A 185 -17.97 -8.05 12.17
N GLY A 186 -17.21 -9.07 12.55
CA GLY A 186 -17.07 -10.31 11.79
C GLY A 186 -15.84 -10.38 10.91
N LEU A 187 -14.71 -9.77 11.31
CA LEU A 187 -13.46 -9.84 10.54
C LEU A 187 -13.00 -11.27 10.26
N GLU A 188 -13.18 -12.19 11.20
CA GLU A 188 -12.83 -13.61 11.00
C GLU A 188 -13.57 -14.19 9.79
N GLN A 189 -14.88 -13.97 9.69
CA GLN A 189 -15.70 -14.47 8.60
C GLN A 189 -15.32 -13.84 7.26
N GLU A 190 -15.02 -12.54 7.25
CA GLU A 190 -14.52 -11.86 6.06
C GLU A 190 -13.21 -12.51 5.56
N VAL A 191 -12.24 -12.69 6.47
CA VAL A 191 -10.94 -13.27 6.08
C VAL A 191 -11.07 -14.74 5.68
N LYS A 192 -11.91 -15.49 6.37
CA LYS A 192 -12.17 -16.91 6.06
C LYS A 192 -12.75 -17.08 4.65
N SER A 193 -13.61 -16.17 4.21
CA SER A 193 -14.17 -16.20 2.85
C SER A 193 -13.12 -15.99 1.75
N LEU A 194 -11.93 -15.46 2.12
CA LEU A 194 -10.84 -15.14 1.21
C LEU A 194 -9.66 -16.13 1.30
N ILE A 195 -9.81 -17.23 2.04
CA ILE A 195 -8.71 -18.16 2.34
C ILE A 195 -8.07 -18.78 1.08
N GLU A 196 -8.84 -18.99 0.03
CA GLU A 196 -8.35 -19.53 -1.25
C GLU A 196 -7.37 -18.57 -1.94
N TYR A 197 -7.48 -17.26 -1.64
CA TYR A 197 -6.68 -16.19 -2.21
C TYR A 197 -5.54 -15.72 -1.30
N LYS A 198 -5.24 -16.46 -0.20
CA LYS A 198 -4.23 -16.08 0.82
C LYS A 198 -2.85 -15.73 0.27
N HIS A 199 -2.51 -16.25 -0.91
CA HIS A 199 -1.24 -16.00 -1.60
C HIS A 199 -1.21 -14.70 -2.42
N TYR A 200 -2.34 -14.01 -2.58
CA TYR A 200 -2.40 -12.75 -3.31
C TYR A 200 -1.75 -11.63 -2.51
N ASN A 201 -1.01 -10.76 -3.22
CA ASN A 201 -0.35 -9.62 -2.57
C ASN A 201 -1.34 -8.63 -1.93
N SER A 202 -2.55 -8.54 -2.45
CA SER A 202 -3.65 -7.75 -1.88
C SER A 202 -3.99 -8.19 -0.45
N LEU A 203 -3.88 -9.49 -0.14
CA LEU A 203 -4.14 -10.08 1.18
C LEU A 203 -2.91 -10.15 2.10
N ASN A 204 -1.72 -9.84 1.59
CA ASN A 204 -0.52 -9.69 2.43
C ASN A 204 -0.53 -8.33 3.14
N THR A 205 -1.54 -8.11 3.96
CA THR A 205 -1.76 -6.87 4.70
C THR A 205 -2.16 -7.14 6.15
N VAL A 206 -1.96 -6.15 7.01
CA VAL A 206 -2.37 -6.23 8.42
C VAL A 206 -3.89 -6.35 8.50
N GLY A 207 -4.36 -7.25 9.36
CA GLY A 207 -5.77 -7.57 9.51
C GLY A 207 -6.20 -8.83 8.75
N TYR A 208 -5.38 -9.29 7.78
CA TYR A 208 -5.67 -10.49 6.99
C TYR A 208 -4.60 -11.57 7.16
N ARG A 209 -3.34 -11.24 6.94
CA ARG A 209 -2.25 -12.23 6.96
C ARG A 209 -2.05 -12.92 8.31
N GLU A 210 -2.49 -12.30 9.40
CA GLU A 210 -2.37 -12.83 10.76
C GLU A 210 -3.30 -14.03 11.00
N TRP A 211 -4.32 -14.19 10.16
CA TRP A 211 -5.31 -15.26 10.28
C TRP A 211 -4.87 -16.59 9.68
N TRP A 212 -3.90 -16.60 8.75
CA TRP A 212 -3.54 -17.83 8.05
C TRP A 212 -3.07 -18.93 9.00
N PRO A 213 -2.15 -18.70 9.96
CA PRO A 213 -1.76 -19.72 10.92
C PRO A 213 -2.91 -20.21 11.81
N TYR A 214 -3.90 -19.36 12.09
CA TYR A 214 -5.07 -19.74 12.87
C TYR A 214 -5.97 -20.71 12.08
N PHE A 215 -6.22 -20.45 10.83
CA PHE A 215 -7.01 -21.34 9.98
C PHE A 215 -6.28 -22.65 9.67
N GLU A 216 -4.98 -22.69 9.78
CA GLU A 216 -4.13 -23.89 9.66
C GLU A 216 -4.04 -24.69 10.98
N GLY A 217 -4.55 -24.14 12.09
CA GLY A 217 -4.55 -24.77 13.41
C GLY A 217 -3.28 -24.54 14.23
N ASP A 218 -2.39 -23.67 13.79
CA ASP A 218 -1.08 -23.43 14.42
C ASP A 218 -1.15 -22.46 15.59
N THR A 219 -2.26 -21.72 15.73
CA THR A 219 -2.42 -20.70 16.79
C THR A 219 -3.89 -20.52 17.18
N ASN A 220 -4.16 -19.69 18.19
CA ASN A 220 -5.50 -19.38 18.65
C ASN A 220 -5.92 -17.94 18.29
N ILE A 221 -7.20 -17.64 18.45
CA ILE A 221 -7.79 -16.36 18.10
C ILE A 221 -7.21 -15.18 18.89
N ASP A 222 -6.93 -15.37 20.18
CA ASP A 222 -6.36 -14.31 21.04
C ASP A 222 -4.99 -13.88 20.52
N PHE A 223 -4.17 -14.84 20.10
CA PHE A 223 -2.88 -14.56 19.46
C PHE A 223 -3.05 -13.76 18.16
N VAL A 224 -4.04 -14.12 17.33
CA VAL A 224 -4.31 -13.37 16.08
C VAL A 224 -4.68 -11.92 16.38
N ILE A 225 -5.60 -11.70 17.32
CA ILE A 225 -6.05 -10.35 17.72
C ILE A 225 -4.88 -9.52 18.22
N ASP A 226 -4.05 -10.08 19.11
CA ASP A 226 -2.87 -9.40 19.63
C ASP A 226 -1.87 -9.05 18.53
N LYS A 227 -1.67 -9.95 17.55
CA LYS A 227 -0.80 -9.70 16.39
C LYS A 227 -1.35 -8.61 15.49
N ILE A 228 -2.65 -8.59 15.23
CA ILE A 228 -3.27 -7.51 14.44
C ILE A 228 -3.08 -6.16 15.15
N LYS A 229 -3.34 -6.08 16.46
CA LYS A 229 -3.10 -4.87 17.26
C LYS A 229 -1.63 -4.44 17.19
N GLN A 230 -0.70 -5.37 17.40
CA GLN A 230 0.74 -5.10 17.34
C GLN A 230 1.17 -4.59 15.95
N HIS A 231 0.76 -5.28 14.89
CA HIS A 231 1.14 -4.93 13.52
C HIS A 231 0.50 -3.61 13.07
N SER A 232 -0.73 -3.32 13.52
CA SER A 232 -1.40 -2.04 13.26
C SER A 232 -0.66 -0.87 13.92
N ARG A 233 -0.22 -1.01 15.18
CA ARG A 233 0.62 -0.01 15.86
C ARG A 233 1.95 0.19 15.14
N ASN A 234 2.58 -0.89 14.69
CA ASN A 234 3.82 -0.82 13.91
C ASN A 234 3.60 -0.16 12.54
N TYR A 235 2.45 -0.40 11.93
CA TYR A 235 2.08 0.26 10.68
C TYR A 235 1.91 1.77 10.87
N ALA A 236 1.18 2.19 11.89
CA ALA A 236 1.03 3.60 12.23
C ALA A 236 2.38 4.28 12.50
N LYS A 237 3.29 3.62 13.24
CA LYS A 237 4.65 4.13 13.44
C LYS A 237 5.40 4.33 12.12
N ARG A 238 5.29 3.37 11.18
CA ARG A 238 5.92 3.52 9.85
C ARG A 238 5.31 4.66 9.05
N GLN A 239 3.99 4.86 9.12
CA GLN A 239 3.33 6.00 8.48
C GLN A 239 3.88 7.33 9.01
N ILE A 240 3.92 7.50 10.35
CA ILE A 240 4.47 8.71 11.00
C ILE A 240 5.91 8.97 10.54
N THR A 241 6.76 7.95 10.60
CA THR A 241 8.16 8.06 10.16
C THR A 241 8.25 8.46 8.69
N TRP A 242 7.43 7.84 7.83
CA TRP A 242 7.44 8.10 6.40
C TRP A 242 7.02 9.55 6.09
N PHE A 243 5.90 10.01 6.65
CA PHE A 243 5.40 11.36 6.43
C PHE A 243 6.38 12.42 6.92
N ASN A 244 6.98 12.24 8.10
CA ASN A 244 7.97 13.16 8.64
C ASN A 244 9.24 13.31 7.78
N HIS A 245 9.59 12.28 6.99
CA HIS A 245 10.81 12.31 6.17
C HIS A 245 10.55 12.64 4.69
N GLN A 246 9.38 12.33 4.18
CA GLN A 246 9.10 12.40 2.74
C GLN A 246 8.24 13.59 2.34
N ILE A 247 7.41 14.10 3.25
CA ILE A 247 6.60 15.28 2.99
C ILE A 247 7.10 16.38 3.93
N LYS A 248 7.63 17.43 3.34
CA LYS A 248 7.95 18.65 4.12
C LYS A 248 6.63 19.37 4.42
N ILE A 249 6.11 19.14 5.61
CA ILE A 249 4.92 19.82 6.13
C ILE A 249 5.36 21.06 6.88
#